data_d3059702b4862be497a1d1837ee4c383
#
_entry.id   d3059702b4862be497a1d1837ee4c383
#
_cell.length_a   1.000
_cell.length_b   1.000
_cell.length_c   1.000
_cell.angle_alpha   90.00
_cell.angle_beta   90.00
_cell.angle_gamma   90.00
#
_symmetry.space_group_name_H-M   'P 1'
#
loop_
_entity.id
_entity.type
_entity.pdbx_description
1 polymer ?
#
loop_
_entity_poly.entity_id
_entity_poly.type
_entity_poly.pdbx_seq_one_letter_code
_entity_poly.pdbx_strand_id
1 'polypeptide(L)'
;MAGRETATAKNPIDTVGLILLIIGVGCLQLMLDEGKDKDWFASGYIVILGVLTVVGLVLLVAWELTEEHPVVDLSLFRHRNFTVGTICISPGFLFYFAGVVMMPMMLQTRLGYTSMWAGLSLAPIGIFPVFLSPLIGRFAQRIDMRVIVTMSFLVFSAAFYLRTLFSPDVDFAFVLWPQVVQGIGVAMFFMPLTSIIISGLDAKDIANASSLS
;
A
#
# COMPACT_ATOMS: atom_id res chain seq x y z
N MET A 1 -30.41 -31.62 1.22
CA MET A 1 -29.36 -30.56 1.35
C MET A 1 -28.06 -31.16 0.89
N ALA A 2 -27.70 -30.97 -0.36
CA ALA A 2 -26.48 -31.54 -0.94
C ALA A 2 -25.35 -30.52 -0.77
N GLY A 3 -24.31 -30.90 -0.04
CA GLY A 3 -23.10 -30.14 0.10
C GLY A 3 -22.45 -29.97 -1.27
N ARG A 4 -22.36 -28.74 -1.78
CA ARG A 4 -21.47 -28.37 -2.86
C ARG A 4 -20.07 -28.36 -2.29
N GLU A 5 -19.37 -29.48 -2.36
CA GLU A 5 -17.92 -29.49 -2.27
C GLU A 5 -17.40 -28.70 -3.49
N THR A 6 -16.95 -27.49 -3.25
CA THR A 6 -16.15 -26.76 -4.21
C THR A 6 -14.86 -27.55 -4.37
N ALA A 7 -14.73 -28.28 -5.47
CA ALA A 7 -13.48 -28.92 -5.84
C ALA A 7 -12.41 -27.83 -5.92
N THR A 8 -11.53 -27.80 -4.93
CA THR A 8 -10.33 -26.98 -4.93
C THR A 8 -9.44 -27.59 -6.01
N ALA A 9 -9.51 -27.06 -7.22
CA ALA A 9 -8.55 -27.41 -8.26
C ALA A 9 -7.17 -27.02 -7.69
N LYS A 10 -6.33 -28.01 -7.41
CA LYS A 10 -4.93 -27.82 -7.08
C LYS A 10 -4.24 -27.34 -8.36
N ASN A 11 -4.25 -26.04 -8.62
CA ASN A 11 -3.40 -25.47 -9.63
C ASN A 11 -1.94 -25.69 -9.20
N PRO A 12 -1.06 -26.15 -10.09
CA PRO A 12 0.36 -26.28 -9.78
C PRO A 12 0.88 -24.89 -9.36
N ILE A 13 1.65 -24.86 -8.28
CA ILE A 13 2.27 -23.63 -7.80
C ILE A 13 3.40 -23.28 -8.77
N ASP A 14 3.37 -22.08 -9.33
CA ASP A 14 4.49 -21.55 -10.12
C ASP A 14 5.69 -21.25 -9.21
N THR A 15 6.53 -22.26 -9.05
CA THR A 15 7.72 -22.18 -8.20
C THR A 15 8.77 -21.24 -8.80
N VAL A 16 8.85 -21.13 -10.13
CA VAL A 16 9.84 -20.29 -10.81
C VAL A 16 9.47 -18.83 -10.65
N GLY A 17 8.21 -18.45 -10.91
CA GLY A 17 7.72 -17.11 -10.70
C GLY A 17 7.85 -16.67 -9.24
N LEU A 18 7.54 -17.57 -8.30
CA LEU A 18 7.69 -17.31 -6.88
C LEU A 18 9.15 -17.04 -6.47
N ILE A 19 10.11 -17.84 -6.97
CA ILE A 19 11.54 -17.61 -6.69
C ILE A 19 12.00 -16.28 -7.28
N LEU A 20 11.64 -15.98 -8.52
CA LEU A 20 11.98 -14.73 -9.19
C LEU A 20 11.40 -13.51 -8.43
N LEU A 21 10.16 -13.62 -7.95
CA LEU A 21 9.51 -12.61 -7.13
C LEU A 21 10.27 -12.37 -5.82
N ILE A 22 10.59 -13.46 -5.11
CA ILE A 22 11.35 -13.39 -3.84
C ILE A 22 12.72 -12.75 -4.06
N ILE A 23 13.44 -13.13 -5.10
CA ILE A 23 14.76 -12.57 -5.40
C ILE A 23 14.61 -11.10 -5.80
N GLY A 24 13.73 -10.76 -6.76
CA GLY A 24 13.59 -9.42 -7.28
C GLY A 24 13.13 -8.42 -6.21
N VAL A 25 12.04 -8.74 -5.51
CA VAL A 25 11.48 -7.87 -4.46
C VAL A 25 12.33 -7.91 -3.19
N GLY A 26 12.87 -9.06 -2.80
CA GLY A 26 13.72 -9.18 -1.62
C GLY A 26 15.02 -8.40 -1.76
N CYS A 27 15.70 -8.49 -2.93
CA CYS A 27 16.89 -7.69 -3.20
C CYS A 27 16.57 -6.19 -3.26
N LEU A 28 15.43 -5.80 -3.84
CA LEU A 28 14.96 -4.41 -3.83
C LEU A 28 14.79 -3.89 -2.41
N GLN A 29 14.10 -4.66 -1.56
CA GLN A 29 13.86 -4.28 -0.18
C GLN A 29 15.18 -4.10 0.59
N LEU A 30 16.09 -5.07 0.50
CA LEU A 30 17.40 -4.96 1.16
C LEU A 30 18.22 -3.78 0.64
N MET A 31 18.19 -3.52 -0.67
CA MET A 31 18.86 -2.38 -1.28
C MET A 31 18.33 -1.05 -0.74
N LEU A 32 17.01 -0.92 -0.58
CA LEU A 32 16.39 0.30 -0.06
C LEU A 32 16.62 0.46 1.45
N ASP A 33 16.57 -0.61 2.22
CA ASP A 33 16.75 -0.56 3.67
C ASP A 33 18.20 -0.24 4.06
N GLU A 34 19.18 -0.90 3.43
CA GLU A 34 20.59 -0.74 3.77
C GLU A 34 21.32 0.34 2.94
N GLY A 35 20.67 0.87 1.89
CA GLY A 35 21.29 1.78 0.95
C GLY A 35 21.89 3.02 1.62
N LYS A 36 21.17 3.61 2.55
CA LYS A 36 21.63 4.80 3.29
C LYS A 36 22.87 4.51 4.16
N ASP A 37 22.87 3.36 4.84
CA ASP A 37 23.93 3.01 5.79
C ASP A 37 25.22 2.53 5.08
N LYS A 38 25.09 2.16 3.81
CA LYS A 38 26.19 1.64 2.97
C LYS A 38 26.58 2.57 1.81
N ASP A 39 26.25 3.85 1.91
CA ASP A 39 26.57 4.88 0.90
C ASP A 39 26.06 4.56 -0.52
N TRP A 40 24.88 3.90 -0.61
CA TRP A 40 24.21 3.57 -1.86
C TRP A 40 25.14 2.89 -2.89
N PHE A 41 25.19 3.39 -4.11
CA PHE A 41 25.94 2.79 -5.22
C PHE A 41 27.46 2.90 -5.10
N ALA A 42 28.01 3.52 -4.03
CA ALA A 42 29.43 3.45 -3.71
C ALA A 42 29.82 2.07 -3.14
N SER A 43 28.86 1.32 -2.59
CA SER A 43 29.05 -0.02 -2.08
C SER A 43 28.82 -1.08 -3.17
N GLY A 44 29.80 -1.95 -3.38
CA GLY A 44 29.63 -3.10 -4.31
C GLY A 44 28.49 -4.03 -3.92
N TYR A 45 28.18 -4.16 -2.62
CA TYR A 45 27.06 -4.94 -2.12
C TYR A 45 25.71 -4.37 -2.61
N ILE A 46 25.50 -3.07 -2.49
CA ILE A 46 24.28 -2.39 -2.96
C ILE A 46 24.13 -2.49 -4.48
N VAL A 47 25.27 -2.37 -5.22
CA VAL A 47 25.27 -2.56 -6.68
C VAL A 47 24.84 -3.97 -7.05
N ILE A 48 25.33 -5.00 -6.36
CA ILE A 48 24.92 -6.39 -6.60
C ILE A 48 23.42 -6.58 -6.34
N LEU A 49 22.90 -6.05 -5.21
CA LEU A 49 21.47 -6.10 -4.92
C LEU A 49 20.65 -5.39 -6.00
N GLY A 50 21.12 -4.23 -6.50
CA GLY A 50 20.46 -3.50 -7.58
C GLY A 50 20.42 -4.29 -8.88
N VAL A 51 21.53 -4.94 -9.26
CA VAL A 51 21.59 -5.81 -10.45
C VAL A 51 20.65 -7.01 -10.29
N LEU A 52 20.68 -7.69 -9.13
CA LEU A 52 19.78 -8.83 -8.85
C LEU A 52 18.30 -8.40 -8.87
N THR A 53 17.99 -7.20 -8.36
CA THR A 53 16.64 -6.63 -8.42
C THR A 53 16.19 -6.47 -9.86
N VAL A 54 16.97 -5.78 -10.69
CA VAL A 54 16.61 -5.52 -12.10
C VAL A 54 16.49 -6.81 -12.88
N VAL A 55 17.49 -7.70 -12.78
CA VAL A 55 17.48 -8.99 -13.47
C VAL A 55 16.30 -9.86 -12.98
N GLY A 56 16.09 -9.96 -11.66
CA GLY A 56 15.01 -10.75 -11.07
C GLY A 56 13.64 -10.27 -11.52
N LEU A 57 13.39 -8.96 -11.48
CA LEU A 57 12.10 -8.38 -11.90
C LEU A 57 11.87 -8.46 -13.41
N VAL A 58 12.91 -8.28 -14.24
CA VAL A 58 12.78 -8.42 -15.71
C VAL A 58 12.48 -9.88 -16.08
N LEU A 59 13.19 -10.83 -15.46
CA LEU A 59 12.94 -12.25 -15.68
C LEU A 59 11.57 -12.67 -15.16
N LEU A 60 11.13 -12.13 -14.02
CA LEU A 60 9.77 -12.32 -13.49
C LEU A 60 8.73 -11.90 -14.52
N VAL A 61 8.79 -10.65 -14.99
CA VAL A 61 7.82 -10.17 -16.00
C VAL A 61 7.84 -10.99 -17.27
N ALA A 62 9.03 -11.38 -17.77
CA ALA A 62 9.14 -12.23 -18.94
C ALA A 62 8.54 -13.63 -18.71
N TRP A 63 8.74 -14.20 -17.53
CA TRP A 63 8.18 -15.50 -17.14
C TRP A 63 6.66 -15.45 -17.02
N GLU A 64 6.13 -14.49 -16.26
CA GLU A 64 4.69 -14.29 -16.02
C GLU A 64 3.87 -14.06 -17.32
N LEU A 65 4.50 -13.50 -18.36
CA LEU A 65 3.86 -13.33 -19.67
C LEU A 65 3.76 -14.64 -20.48
N THR A 66 4.50 -15.67 -20.10
CA THR A 66 4.56 -16.94 -20.83
C THR A 66 3.96 -18.11 -20.05
N GLU A 67 3.79 -17.98 -18.73
CA GLU A 67 3.29 -19.03 -17.85
C GLU A 67 1.77 -19.13 -17.92
N GLU A 68 1.23 -20.37 -17.93
CA GLU A 68 -0.22 -20.62 -17.96
C GLU A 68 -0.91 -20.35 -16.60
N HIS A 69 -0.16 -20.49 -15.50
CA HIS A 69 -0.65 -20.27 -14.13
C HIS A 69 0.28 -19.31 -13.37
N PRO A 70 0.36 -18.06 -13.80
CA PRO A 70 1.30 -17.09 -13.24
C PRO A 70 0.99 -16.78 -11.78
N VAL A 71 2.04 -16.47 -10.98
CA VAL A 71 1.88 -15.94 -9.60
C VAL A 71 1.27 -14.55 -9.64
N VAL A 72 1.69 -13.72 -10.59
CA VAL A 72 1.20 -12.36 -10.82
C VAL A 72 0.51 -12.29 -12.18
N ASP A 73 -0.79 -12.37 -12.20
CA ASP A 73 -1.55 -12.31 -13.46
C ASP A 73 -1.51 -10.90 -14.07
N LEU A 74 -0.54 -10.69 -14.97
CA LEU A 74 -0.37 -9.41 -15.66
C LEU A 74 -1.51 -9.10 -16.64
N SER A 75 -2.36 -10.09 -17.00
CA SER A 75 -3.51 -9.87 -17.87
C SER A 75 -4.57 -8.96 -17.23
N LEU A 76 -4.62 -8.90 -15.89
CA LEU A 76 -5.49 -8.02 -15.12
C LEU A 76 -5.28 -6.54 -15.46
N PHE A 77 -4.06 -6.15 -15.83
CA PHE A 77 -3.75 -4.79 -16.26
C PHE A 77 -4.39 -4.40 -17.61
N ARG A 78 -4.99 -5.32 -18.34
CA ARG A 78 -5.81 -5.01 -19.52
C ARG A 78 -7.15 -4.37 -19.13
N HIS A 79 -7.61 -4.59 -17.90
CA HIS A 79 -8.83 -3.97 -17.37
C HIS A 79 -8.55 -2.55 -16.85
N ARG A 80 -9.16 -1.55 -17.47
CA ARG A 80 -8.92 -0.14 -17.14
C ARG A 80 -9.13 0.18 -15.66
N ASN A 81 -10.18 -0.37 -15.04
CA ASN A 81 -10.46 -0.10 -13.63
C ASN A 81 -9.36 -0.67 -12.72
N PHE A 82 -8.87 -1.87 -13.04
CA PHE A 82 -7.77 -2.50 -12.32
C PHE A 82 -6.49 -1.68 -12.45
N THR A 83 -6.09 -1.33 -13.67
CA THR A 83 -4.85 -0.56 -13.92
C THR A 83 -4.89 0.81 -13.26
N VAL A 84 -5.96 1.57 -13.48
CA VAL A 84 -6.09 2.91 -12.87
C VAL A 84 -6.15 2.81 -11.35
N GLY A 85 -6.91 1.84 -10.83
CA GLY A 85 -7.00 1.59 -9.39
C GLY A 85 -5.64 1.26 -8.78
N THR A 86 -4.87 0.37 -9.39
CA THR A 86 -3.52 -0.02 -8.93
C THR A 86 -2.55 1.15 -8.98
N ILE A 87 -2.60 1.97 -10.06
CA ILE A 87 -1.79 3.20 -10.15
C ILE A 87 -2.18 4.21 -9.06
N CYS A 88 -3.44 4.27 -8.67
CA CYS A 88 -3.89 5.16 -7.60
C CYS A 88 -3.55 4.62 -6.20
N ILE A 89 -3.67 3.29 -5.98
CA ILE A 89 -3.43 2.69 -4.65
C ILE A 89 -1.95 2.77 -4.26
N SER A 90 -1.04 2.58 -5.23
CA SER A 90 0.41 2.56 -4.97
C SER A 90 0.93 3.85 -4.32
N PRO A 91 0.71 5.07 -4.88
CA PRO A 91 1.11 6.31 -4.21
C PRO A 91 0.31 6.55 -2.92
N GLY A 92 -0.94 6.12 -2.83
CA GLY A 92 -1.73 6.22 -1.60
C GLY A 92 -1.10 5.44 -0.45
N PHE A 93 -0.66 4.20 -0.70
CA PHE A 93 0.11 3.40 0.26
C PHE A 93 1.45 4.05 0.60
N LEU A 94 2.18 4.53 -0.42
CA LEU A 94 3.45 5.21 -0.20
C LEU A 94 3.31 6.38 0.78
N PHE A 95 2.36 7.29 0.53
CA PHE A 95 2.11 8.43 1.41
C PHE A 95 1.60 8.01 2.78
N TYR A 96 0.73 7.01 2.85
CA TYR A 96 0.24 6.49 4.12
C TYR A 96 1.38 5.96 4.99
N PHE A 97 2.19 5.04 4.44
CA PHE A 97 3.30 4.44 5.19
C PHE A 97 4.42 5.44 5.49
N ALA A 98 4.74 6.34 4.56
CA ALA A 98 5.68 7.42 4.82
C ALA A 98 5.23 8.26 6.05
N GLY A 99 3.94 8.60 6.13
CA GLY A 99 3.39 9.30 7.28
C GLY A 99 3.47 8.51 8.58
N VAL A 100 3.18 7.21 8.54
CA VAL A 100 3.21 6.31 9.70
C VAL A 100 4.63 6.10 10.22
N VAL A 101 5.63 6.01 9.33
CA VAL A 101 7.03 5.78 9.71
C VAL A 101 7.74 7.09 10.08
N MET A 102 7.61 8.13 9.26
CA MET A 102 8.34 9.38 9.45
C MET A 102 7.86 10.19 10.65
N MET A 103 6.57 10.11 10.98
CA MET A 103 6.01 10.90 12.05
C MET A 103 6.58 10.54 13.44
N PRO A 104 6.56 9.27 13.90
CA PRO A 104 7.19 8.90 15.16
C PRO A 104 8.70 9.18 15.19
N MET A 105 9.38 8.95 14.07
CA MET A 105 10.81 9.23 13.94
C MET A 105 11.09 10.72 14.15
N MET A 106 10.30 11.60 13.53
CA MET A 106 10.44 13.05 13.69
C MET A 106 10.15 13.48 15.12
N LEU A 107 9.09 12.97 15.75
CA LEU A 107 8.73 13.28 17.12
C LEU A 107 9.84 12.90 18.11
N GLN A 108 10.46 11.72 17.90
CA GLN A 108 11.55 11.25 18.77
C GLN A 108 12.86 12.02 18.55
N THR A 109 13.25 12.23 17.28
CA THR A 109 14.56 12.80 16.94
C THR A 109 14.61 14.32 16.98
N ARG A 110 13.50 15.01 16.71
CA ARG A 110 13.44 16.46 16.62
C ARG A 110 12.76 17.12 17.83
N LEU A 111 11.72 16.50 18.35
CA LEU A 111 10.91 17.07 19.44
C LEU A 111 11.15 16.37 20.79
N GLY A 112 12.04 15.37 20.85
CA GLY A 112 12.42 14.71 22.10
C GLY A 112 11.31 13.87 22.77
N TYR A 113 10.26 13.52 22.03
CA TYR A 113 9.21 12.65 22.57
C TYR A 113 9.72 11.26 22.85
N THR A 114 9.20 10.62 23.90
CA THR A 114 9.47 9.20 24.15
C THR A 114 8.78 8.32 23.08
N SER A 115 9.28 7.11 22.88
CA SER A 115 8.69 6.16 21.92
C SER A 115 7.21 5.87 22.21
N MET A 116 6.81 5.92 23.50
CA MET A 116 5.41 5.74 23.90
C MET A 116 4.52 6.89 23.39
N TRP A 117 4.91 8.15 23.60
CA TRP A 117 4.17 9.32 23.13
C TRP A 117 4.16 9.41 21.60
N ALA A 118 5.29 9.10 20.97
CA ALA A 118 5.38 9.04 19.51
C ALA A 118 4.45 7.96 18.91
N GLY A 119 4.40 6.77 19.52
CA GLY A 119 3.45 5.72 19.13
C GLY A 119 1.99 6.11 19.39
N LEU A 120 1.69 6.73 20.52
CA LEU A 120 0.34 7.20 20.86
C LEU A 120 -0.17 8.25 19.86
N SER A 121 0.71 9.07 19.31
CA SER A 121 0.35 10.05 18.28
C SER A 121 -0.26 9.42 17.03
N LEU A 122 0.04 8.17 16.73
CA LEU A 122 -0.51 7.42 15.58
C LEU A 122 -1.90 6.82 15.85
N ALA A 123 -2.34 6.75 17.10
CA ALA A 123 -3.61 6.12 17.46
C ALA A 123 -4.81 6.63 16.63
N PRO A 124 -4.96 7.94 16.34
CA PRO A 124 -6.08 8.43 15.54
C PRO A 124 -6.11 7.83 14.12
N ILE A 125 -4.94 7.57 13.50
CA ILE A 125 -4.88 6.98 12.14
C ILE A 125 -5.54 5.61 12.11
N GLY A 126 -5.40 4.81 13.18
CA GLY A 126 -6.01 3.49 13.28
C GLY A 126 -7.46 3.52 13.78
N ILE A 127 -7.76 4.40 14.75
CA ILE A 127 -9.07 4.45 15.41
C ILE A 127 -10.15 4.98 14.46
N PHE A 128 -9.89 6.09 13.76
CA PHE A 128 -10.89 6.73 12.91
C PHE A 128 -11.41 5.84 11.78
N PRO A 129 -10.57 5.07 11.05
CA PRO A 129 -11.05 4.15 10.03
C PRO A 129 -12.01 3.09 10.58
N VAL A 130 -11.79 2.57 11.78
CA VAL A 130 -12.67 1.55 12.39
C VAL A 130 -14.10 2.06 12.53
N PHE A 131 -14.27 3.31 12.97
CA PHE A 131 -15.60 3.90 13.16
C PHE A 131 -16.20 4.49 11.88
N LEU A 132 -15.37 5.04 10.99
CA LEU A 132 -15.83 5.73 9.78
C LEU A 132 -16.05 4.77 8.60
N SER A 133 -15.32 3.65 8.50
CA SER A 133 -15.47 2.72 7.36
C SER A 133 -16.89 2.17 7.19
N PRO A 134 -17.63 1.77 8.25
CA PRO A 134 -19.02 1.34 8.09
C PRO A 134 -19.95 2.47 7.58
N LEU A 135 -19.67 3.70 8.00
CA LEU A 135 -20.43 4.88 7.56
C LEU A 135 -20.15 5.18 6.09
N ILE A 136 -18.88 5.18 5.70
CA ILE A 136 -18.46 5.39 4.31
C ILE A 136 -19.00 4.29 3.41
N GLY A 137 -19.02 3.02 3.86
CA GLY A 137 -19.62 1.91 3.14
C GLY A 137 -21.12 2.11 2.84
N ARG A 138 -21.86 2.75 3.73
CA ARG A 138 -23.26 3.13 3.49
C ARG A 138 -23.39 4.27 2.47
N PHE A 139 -22.51 5.27 2.55
CA PHE A 139 -22.49 6.37 1.58
C PHE A 139 -22.00 5.95 0.20
N ALA A 140 -21.08 4.99 0.12
CA ALA A 140 -20.57 4.42 -1.12
C ALA A 140 -21.65 3.76 -1.99
N GLN A 141 -22.80 3.37 -1.39
CA GLN A 141 -23.96 2.88 -2.15
C GLN A 141 -24.75 4.00 -2.85
N ARG A 142 -24.56 5.27 -2.47
CA ARG A 142 -25.29 6.42 -2.99
C ARG A 142 -24.44 7.41 -3.76
N ILE A 143 -23.13 7.38 -3.56
CA ILE A 143 -22.16 8.31 -4.12
C ILE A 143 -21.19 7.50 -4.99
N ASP A 144 -20.76 8.04 -6.12
CA ASP A 144 -19.72 7.42 -6.95
C ASP A 144 -18.43 7.23 -6.12
N MET A 145 -17.95 6.00 -6.06
CA MET A 145 -16.73 5.65 -5.32
C MET A 145 -15.52 6.45 -5.78
N ARG A 146 -15.48 6.88 -7.05
CA ARG A 146 -14.41 7.72 -7.59
C ARG A 146 -14.35 9.09 -6.92
N VAL A 147 -15.52 9.67 -6.58
CA VAL A 147 -15.59 10.93 -5.84
C VAL A 147 -15.04 10.75 -4.43
N ILE A 148 -15.39 9.65 -3.76
CA ILE A 148 -14.90 9.36 -2.41
C ILE A 148 -13.37 9.20 -2.41
N VAL A 149 -12.81 8.47 -3.40
CA VAL A 149 -11.36 8.31 -3.55
C VAL A 149 -10.68 9.66 -3.83
N THR A 150 -11.25 10.49 -4.71
CA THR A 150 -10.70 11.83 -4.99
C THR A 150 -10.68 12.69 -3.74
N MET A 151 -11.76 12.67 -2.95
CA MET A 151 -11.82 13.38 -1.67
C MET A 151 -10.80 12.86 -0.67
N SER A 152 -10.52 11.54 -0.65
CA SER A 152 -9.50 10.97 0.24
C SER A 152 -8.10 11.54 -0.05
N PHE A 153 -7.73 11.72 -1.33
CA PHE A 153 -6.46 12.35 -1.70
C PHE A 153 -6.38 13.80 -1.26
N LEU A 154 -7.48 14.56 -1.34
CA LEU A 154 -7.55 15.93 -0.82
C LEU A 154 -7.38 15.95 0.70
N VAL A 155 -7.99 15.00 1.41
CA VAL A 155 -7.84 14.85 2.86
C VAL A 155 -6.41 14.48 3.24
N PHE A 156 -5.76 13.56 2.51
CA PHE A 156 -4.33 13.27 2.71
C PHE A 156 -3.47 14.49 2.46
N SER A 157 -3.71 15.23 1.39
CA SER A 157 -2.99 16.47 1.08
C SER A 157 -3.13 17.49 2.22
N ALA A 158 -4.34 17.66 2.77
CA ALA A 158 -4.57 18.52 3.91
C ALA A 158 -3.81 18.03 5.16
N ALA A 159 -3.80 16.72 5.46
CA ALA A 159 -3.05 16.15 6.57
C ALA A 159 -1.55 16.41 6.45
N PHE A 160 -0.97 16.25 5.26
CA PHE A 160 0.44 16.56 5.01
C PHE A 160 0.73 18.04 5.08
N TYR A 161 -0.17 18.88 4.57
CA TYR A 161 -0.04 20.34 4.70
C TYR A 161 -0.03 20.78 6.16
N LEU A 162 -0.91 20.25 7.00
CA LEU A 162 -0.94 20.58 8.44
C LEU A 162 0.39 20.23 9.13
N ARG A 163 1.08 19.18 8.69
CA ARG A 163 2.40 18.81 9.24
C ARG A 163 3.51 19.82 8.89
N THR A 164 3.37 20.57 7.80
CA THR A 164 4.33 21.63 7.47
C THR A 164 4.26 22.81 8.43
N LEU A 165 3.18 22.93 9.19
CA LEU A 165 2.98 23.98 10.18
C LEU A 165 3.59 23.66 11.56
N PHE A 166 4.25 22.51 11.70
CA PHE A 166 4.90 22.14 12.96
C PHE A 166 6.10 23.05 13.23
N SER A 167 6.12 23.60 14.46
CA SER A 167 7.26 24.32 15.02
C SER A 167 7.98 23.41 16.04
N PRO A 168 9.23 23.75 16.46
CA PRO A 168 9.94 23.02 17.50
C PRO A 168 9.19 22.94 18.84
N ASP A 169 8.34 23.93 19.14
CA ASP A 169 7.56 24.04 20.38
C ASP A 169 6.12 23.59 20.21
N VAL A 170 5.83 22.72 19.23
CA VAL A 170 4.47 22.28 18.95
C VAL A 170 3.91 21.46 20.11
N ASP A 171 2.69 21.81 20.54
CA ASP A 171 1.97 21.04 21.57
C ASP A 171 1.48 19.69 21.03
N PHE A 172 1.46 18.68 21.90
CA PHE A 172 1.03 17.31 21.52
C PHE A 172 -0.39 17.28 20.96
N ALA A 173 -1.30 18.10 21.49
CA ALA A 173 -2.65 18.19 20.94
C ALA A 173 -2.66 18.66 19.48
N PHE A 174 -1.77 19.57 19.10
CA PHE A 174 -1.64 20.03 17.73
C PHE A 174 -1.04 18.94 16.81
N VAL A 175 -0.15 18.10 17.34
CA VAL A 175 0.40 16.94 16.63
C VAL A 175 -0.69 15.92 16.26
N LEU A 176 -1.73 15.77 17.10
CA LEU A 176 -2.82 14.82 16.87
C LEU A 176 -3.73 15.21 15.69
N TRP A 177 -3.92 16.50 15.40
CA TRP A 177 -4.84 16.95 14.36
C TRP A 177 -4.55 16.41 12.96
N PRO A 178 -3.31 16.47 12.44
CA PRO A 178 -2.99 15.86 11.17
C PRO A 178 -3.23 14.34 11.14
N GLN A 179 -3.09 13.66 12.28
CA GLN A 179 -3.33 12.23 12.39
C GLN A 179 -4.83 11.90 12.34
N VAL A 180 -5.67 12.73 12.96
CA VAL A 180 -7.14 12.65 12.85
C VAL A 180 -7.56 12.83 11.39
N VAL A 181 -7.07 13.88 10.74
CA VAL A 181 -7.36 14.16 9.33
C VAL A 181 -6.90 13.03 8.44
N GLN A 182 -5.68 12.50 8.66
CA GLN A 182 -5.18 11.35 7.92
C GLN A 182 -6.03 10.10 8.15
N GLY A 183 -6.49 9.83 9.39
CA GLY A 183 -7.37 8.70 9.70
C GLY A 183 -8.71 8.76 8.96
N ILE A 184 -9.28 9.95 8.78
CA ILE A 184 -10.47 10.16 7.94
C ILE A 184 -10.15 9.82 6.48
N GLY A 185 -9.01 10.30 5.97
CA GLY A 185 -8.54 10.00 4.61
C GLY A 185 -8.37 8.50 4.37
N VAL A 186 -7.77 7.78 5.33
CA VAL A 186 -7.59 6.31 5.28
C VAL A 186 -8.92 5.59 5.16
N ALA A 187 -9.93 5.98 5.96
CA ALA A 187 -11.26 5.38 5.89
C ALA A 187 -11.92 5.57 4.51
N MET A 188 -11.71 6.74 3.89
CA MET A 188 -12.26 7.06 2.57
C MET A 188 -11.46 6.45 1.41
N PHE A 189 -10.23 5.98 1.65
CA PHE A 189 -9.32 5.54 0.62
C PHE A 189 -9.42 4.04 0.35
N PHE A 190 -9.12 3.21 1.33
CA PHE A 190 -8.89 1.78 1.11
C PHE A 190 -10.14 1.03 0.63
N MET A 191 -11.26 1.16 1.30
CA MET A 191 -12.48 0.41 0.98
C MET A 191 -13.06 0.75 -0.40
N PRO A 192 -13.25 2.04 -0.77
CA PRO A 192 -13.78 2.37 -2.10
C PRO A 192 -12.82 2.01 -3.22
N LEU A 193 -11.51 2.17 -3.00
CA LEU A 193 -10.52 1.92 -4.04
C LEU A 193 -10.36 0.44 -4.36
N THR A 194 -10.32 -0.43 -3.34
CA THR A 194 -10.33 -1.88 -3.55
C THR A 194 -11.61 -2.34 -4.27
N SER A 195 -12.75 -1.75 -3.94
CA SER A 195 -14.01 -2.03 -4.64
C SER A 195 -13.96 -1.62 -6.11
N ILE A 196 -13.31 -0.50 -6.46
CA ILE A 196 -13.13 -0.06 -7.85
C ILE A 196 -12.19 -1.00 -8.60
N ILE A 197 -11.08 -1.42 -7.98
CA ILE A 197 -10.10 -2.33 -8.58
C ILE A 197 -10.77 -3.65 -9.00
N ILE A 198 -11.59 -4.20 -8.11
CA ILE A 198 -12.27 -5.49 -8.33
C ILE A 198 -13.50 -5.33 -9.24
N SER A 199 -14.04 -4.10 -9.39
CA SER A 199 -15.23 -3.86 -10.20
C SER A 199 -14.95 -4.11 -11.69
N GLY A 200 -15.79 -4.95 -12.29
CA GLY A 200 -15.66 -5.30 -13.72
C GLY A 200 -14.72 -6.47 -14.01
N LEU A 201 -14.23 -7.16 -12.99
CA LEU A 201 -13.53 -8.43 -13.13
C LEU A 201 -14.51 -9.60 -13.06
N ASP A 202 -14.23 -10.66 -13.82
CA ASP A 202 -14.99 -11.90 -13.74
C ASP A 202 -14.72 -12.62 -12.39
N ALA A 203 -15.65 -13.47 -11.97
CA ALA A 203 -15.54 -14.17 -10.68
C ALA A 203 -14.24 -15.00 -10.52
N LYS A 204 -13.65 -15.46 -11.63
CA LYS A 204 -12.35 -16.15 -11.66
C LYS A 204 -11.20 -15.20 -11.34
N ASP A 205 -11.27 -13.98 -11.86
CA ASP A 205 -10.19 -13.01 -11.78
C ASP A 205 -10.20 -12.25 -10.46
N ILE A 206 -11.34 -12.25 -9.74
CA ILE A 206 -11.47 -11.62 -8.41
C ILE A 206 -10.51 -12.27 -7.39
N ALA A 207 -10.36 -13.59 -7.41
CA ALA A 207 -9.45 -14.29 -6.51
C ALA A 207 -7.98 -13.88 -6.76
N ASN A 208 -7.57 -13.79 -8.03
CA ASN A 208 -6.23 -13.37 -8.43
C ASN A 208 -6.00 -11.88 -8.14
N ALA A 209 -6.99 -11.02 -8.43
CA ALA A 209 -6.92 -9.59 -8.17
C ALA A 209 -6.84 -9.27 -6.66
N SER A 210 -7.54 -10.02 -5.82
CA SER A 210 -7.51 -9.80 -4.36
C SER A 210 -6.19 -10.22 -3.71
N SER A 211 -5.41 -11.09 -4.36
CA SER A 211 -4.07 -11.46 -3.90
C SER A 211 -3.01 -10.42 -4.27
N LEU A 212 -3.27 -9.58 -5.29
CA LEU A 212 -2.37 -8.55 -5.80
C LEU A 212 -2.68 -7.13 -5.26
N SER A 213 -3.85 -6.92 -4.68
CA SER A 213 -4.26 -5.63 -4.11
C SER A 213 -4.02 -5.59 -2.60
#